data_3dcc30bdf4ce92cec3eb475620359db9
#
_entry.id   3dcc30bdf4ce92cec3eb475620359db9
#
_cell.length_a   1.000
_cell.length_b   1.000
_cell.length_c   1.000
_cell.angle_alpha   90.00
_cell.angle_beta   90.00
_cell.angle_gamma   90.00
#
_symmetry.space_group_name_H-M   'P 1'
#
loop_
_entity.id
_entity.type
_entity.pdbx_description
1 polymer ?
#
loop_
_entity_poly.entity_id
_entity_poly.type
_entity_poly.pdbx_seq_one_letter_code
_entity_poly.pdbx_strand_id
1 'polypeptide(L)'
;QIAGWSTRRSMTYDMNHHTNIVREVQFNTWRTTPNTGLIVSFDANSNSSIHPGRKSPVGDRSARWALSEVYGAMDATRGKSLQWRGPVYQSMEKEKDRIRITFEEGSDQGLRLERADARGFYIAGEDRIFHHADARVLGGRDVPAMVEVWSDDVPSPVAVRYAWSNLPLGSLMNGKELPAYPFRTDKWPLKPHYGEALYEVSP
;
A
#
# COMPACT_ATOMS: atom_id res chain seq x y z
N GLN A 1 -5.29 -5.76 -8.42
CA GLN A 1 -5.40 -6.10 -7.00
C GLN A 1 -6.85 -5.96 -6.54
N ILE A 2 -7.33 -6.88 -5.70
CA ILE A 2 -8.71 -6.83 -5.19
C ILE A 2 -8.98 -5.51 -4.45
N ALA A 3 -10.15 -4.92 -4.70
CA ALA A 3 -10.59 -3.70 -4.03
C ALA A 3 -11.06 -3.95 -2.58
N GLY A 4 -11.60 -2.93 -1.93
CA GLY A 4 -12.14 -3.04 -0.58
C GLY A 4 -13.46 -3.81 -0.54
N TRP A 5 -13.83 -4.25 0.65
CA TRP A 5 -15.06 -4.99 0.91
C TRP A 5 -15.81 -4.41 2.12
N SER A 6 -17.12 -4.23 1.97
CA SER A 6 -18.01 -3.82 3.05
C SER A 6 -17.65 -2.44 3.68
N THR A 7 -17.91 -2.27 4.96
CA THR A 7 -17.65 -1.07 5.73
C THR A 7 -16.46 -1.28 6.66
N ARG A 8 -15.83 -0.20 7.10
CA ARG A 8 -14.80 -0.26 8.14
C ARG A 8 -15.36 -0.81 9.44
N ARG A 9 -14.54 -1.57 10.15
CA ARG A 9 -14.88 -2.23 11.40
C ARG A 9 -13.80 -1.97 12.46
N SER A 10 -13.77 -2.76 13.52
CA SER A 10 -12.75 -2.65 14.55
C SER A 10 -11.34 -2.89 13.97
N MET A 11 -10.34 -2.33 14.61
CA MET A 11 -8.93 -2.50 14.23
C MET A 11 -8.55 -3.98 14.14
N THR A 12 -8.95 -4.79 15.13
CA THR A 12 -8.66 -6.23 15.12
C THR A 12 -9.27 -6.95 13.92
N TYR A 13 -10.51 -6.59 13.56
CA TYR A 13 -11.15 -7.12 12.36
C TYR A 13 -10.40 -6.71 11.09
N ASP A 14 -10.12 -5.43 10.96
CA ASP A 14 -9.47 -4.87 9.77
C ASP A 14 -8.06 -5.46 9.57
N MET A 15 -7.28 -5.60 10.65
CA MET A 15 -5.93 -6.15 10.58
C MET A 15 -5.87 -7.64 10.18
N ASN A 16 -6.95 -8.39 10.41
CA ASN A 16 -7.01 -9.84 10.16
C ASN A 16 -8.00 -10.23 9.05
N HIS A 17 -8.51 -9.28 8.28
CA HIS A 17 -9.49 -9.58 7.24
C HIS A 17 -8.85 -10.30 6.06
N HIS A 18 -9.52 -11.33 5.55
CA HIS A 18 -9.03 -12.16 4.45
C HIS A 18 -8.70 -11.39 3.16
N THR A 19 -9.33 -10.25 2.90
CA THR A 19 -9.00 -9.43 1.72
C THR A 19 -7.59 -8.86 1.77
N ASN A 20 -7.02 -8.65 2.96
CA ASN A 20 -5.63 -8.23 3.11
C ASN A 20 -4.70 -9.35 2.65
N ILE A 21 -5.01 -10.59 3.05
CA ILE A 21 -4.25 -11.78 2.64
C ILE A 21 -4.31 -11.94 1.12
N VAL A 22 -5.50 -11.78 0.53
CA VAL A 22 -5.65 -11.84 -0.94
C VAL A 22 -4.81 -10.78 -1.63
N ARG A 23 -4.79 -9.53 -1.13
CA ARG A 23 -3.95 -8.46 -1.71
C ARG A 23 -2.46 -8.77 -1.61
N GLU A 24 -2.03 -9.32 -0.48
CA GLU A 24 -0.63 -9.71 -0.27
C GLU A 24 -0.24 -10.87 -1.20
N VAL A 25 -1.07 -11.90 -1.32
CA VAL A 25 -0.84 -13.00 -2.27
C VAL A 25 -0.76 -12.49 -3.70
N GLN A 26 -1.68 -11.60 -4.13
CA GLN A 26 -1.62 -10.98 -5.45
C GLN A 26 -0.33 -10.17 -5.65
N PHE A 27 0.10 -9.43 -4.63
CA PHE A 27 1.35 -8.67 -4.67
C PHE A 27 2.56 -9.60 -4.81
N ASN A 28 2.66 -10.64 -3.98
CA ASN A 28 3.76 -11.60 -4.02
C ASN A 28 3.79 -12.37 -5.34
N THR A 29 2.63 -12.77 -5.87
CA THR A 29 2.52 -13.41 -7.19
C THR A 29 3.08 -12.50 -8.29
N TRP A 30 2.69 -11.23 -8.29
CA TRP A 30 3.26 -10.27 -9.23
C TRP A 30 4.78 -10.16 -9.11
N ARG A 31 5.32 -10.12 -7.88
CA ARG A 31 6.77 -9.99 -7.65
C ARG A 31 7.58 -11.21 -8.09
N THR A 32 6.96 -12.36 -8.19
CA THR A 32 7.64 -13.64 -8.49
C THR A 32 7.30 -14.22 -9.86
N THR A 33 6.35 -13.62 -10.59
CA THR A 33 5.93 -14.12 -11.90
C THR A 33 6.37 -13.18 -13.01
N PRO A 34 7.24 -13.61 -13.93
CA PRO A 34 7.67 -12.79 -15.06
C PRO A 34 6.51 -12.38 -15.97
N ASN A 35 6.64 -11.25 -16.66
CA ASN A 35 5.67 -10.74 -17.64
C ASN A 35 4.27 -10.51 -17.08
N THR A 36 4.18 -10.18 -15.82
CA THR A 36 2.93 -9.82 -15.16
C THR A 36 2.95 -8.38 -14.64
N GLY A 37 1.77 -7.80 -14.49
CA GLY A 37 1.59 -6.48 -13.87
C GLY A 37 0.49 -6.55 -12.80
N LEU A 38 0.63 -5.71 -11.80
CA LEU A 38 -0.39 -5.53 -10.77
C LEU A 38 -0.72 -4.05 -10.65
N ILE A 39 -1.99 -3.71 -10.73
CA ILE A 39 -2.47 -2.35 -10.47
C ILE A 39 -3.27 -2.30 -9.18
N VAL A 40 -3.18 -1.18 -8.47
CA VAL A 40 -4.00 -0.90 -7.29
C VAL A 40 -5.39 -0.46 -7.73
N SER A 41 -6.43 -0.87 -7.01
CA SER A 41 -7.82 -0.53 -7.32
C SER A 41 -8.68 -0.17 -6.11
N PHE A 42 -8.13 -0.14 -4.90
CA PHE A 42 -8.92 0.13 -3.69
C PHE A 42 -9.51 1.54 -3.66
N ASP A 43 -8.86 2.51 -4.28
CA ASP A 43 -9.30 3.90 -4.40
C ASP A 43 -10.41 4.11 -5.44
N ALA A 44 -10.66 3.10 -6.28
CA ALA A 44 -11.77 3.07 -7.24
C ALA A 44 -13.05 2.44 -6.67
N ASN A 45 -13.03 2.08 -5.38
CA ASN A 45 -14.10 1.35 -4.73
C ASN A 45 -15.36 2.18 -4.48
N SER A 46 -16.49 1.51 -4.42
CA SER A 46 -17.82 2.07 -4.15
C SER A 46 -18.42 1.60 -2.82
N ASN A 47 -17.62 1.38 -1.82
CA ASN A 47 -17.99 1.14 -0.41
C ASN A 47 -18.58 -0.22 0.00
N SER A 48 -19.17 -1.01 -0.89
CA SER A 48 -19.86 -2.24 -0.45
C SER A 48 -19.48 -3.51 -1.19
N SER A 49 -18.63 -3.41 -2.21
CA SER A 49 -18.30 -4.52 -3.08
C SER A 49 -16.83 -4.51 -3.47
N ILE A 50 -16.26 -5.69 -3.65
CA ILE A 50 -14.93 -5.86 -4.27
C ILE A 50 -14.91 -5.46 -5.76
N HIS A 51 -16.07 -5.14 -6.31
CA HIS A 51 -16.23 -4.69 -7.70
C HIS A 51 -16.26 -3.15 -7.72
N PRO A 52 -15.16 -2.47 -8.06
CA PRO A 52 -15.12 -1.02 -8.10
C PRO A 52 -16.18 -0.45 -9.04
N GLY A 53 -16.95 0.52 -8.59
CA GLY A 53 -17.93 1.23 -9.42
C GLY A 53 -17.24 2.06 -10.51
N ARG A 54 -16.12 2.68 -10.18
CA ARG A 54 -15.28 3.45 -11.12
C ARG A 54 -14.31 2.51 -11.84
N LYS A 55 -14.58 2.24 -13.11
CA LYS A 55 -13.74 1.32 -13.93
C LYS A 55 -12.57 2.05 -14.62
N SER A 56 -12.69 3.35 -14.92
CA SER A 56 -11.64 4.08 -15.61
C SER A 56 -10.27 4.01 -14.94
N PRO A 57 -10.10 4.20 -13.60
CA PRO A 57 -8.78 4.08 -12.99
C PRO A 57 -8.16 2.68 -13.17
N VAL A 58 -8.98 1.63 -13.20
CA VAL A 58 -8.51 0.26 -13.42
C VAL A 58 -8.03 0.10 -14.87
N GLY A 59 -8.83 0.56 -15.84
CA GLY A 59 -8.46 0.52 -17.25
C GLY A 59 -7.23 1.35 -17.58
N ASP A 60 -7.18 2.58 -17.08
CA ASP A 60 -6.06 3.51 -17.31
C ASP A 60 -4.73 2.97 -16.75
N ARG A 61 -4.74 2.42 -15.53
CA ARG A 61 -3.55 1.82 -14.90
C ARG A 61 -3.09 0.57 -15.62
N SER A 62 -4.04 -0.28 -16.06
CA SER A 62 -3.73 -1.48 -16.85
C SER A 62 -3.14 -1.11 -18.20
N ALA A 63 -3.69 -0.10 -18.88
CA ALA A 63 -3.16 0.41 -20.13
C ALA A 63 -1.75 0.99 -19.96
N ARG A 64 -1.50 1.75 -18.88
CA ARG A 64 -0.15 2.27 -18.57
C ARG A 64 0.86 1.15 -18.40
N TRP A 65 0.50 0.08 -17.69
CA TRP A 65 1.36 -1.09 -17.57
C TRP A 65 1.69 -1.69 -18.93
N ALA A 66 0.68 -1.97 -19.75
CA ALA A 66 0.88 -2.54 -21.09
C ALA A 66 1.73 -1.63 -21.97
N LEU A 67 1.45 -0.33 -21.98
CA LEU A 67 2.22 0.65 -22.75
C LEU A 67 3.69 0.69 -22.31
N SER A 68 3.97 0.66 -20.99
CA SER A 68 5.34 0.69 -20.46
C SER A 68 6.07 -0.62 -20.71
N GLU A 69 5.51 -1.72 -20.22
CA GLU A 69 6.23 -2.99 -20.08
C GLU A 69 6.16 -3.87 -21.36
N VAL A 70 5.09 -3.75 -22.15
CA VAL A 70 4.91 -4.55 -23.36
C VAL A 70 5.32 -3.77 -24.61
N TYR A 71 4.92 -2.49 -24.68
CA TYR A 71 5.16 -1.67 -25.87
C TYR A 71 6.34 -0.70 -25.74
N GLY A 72 7.00 -0.66 -24.60
CA GLY A 72 8.18 0.19 -24.37
C GLY A 72 7.91 1.69 -24.48
N ALA A 73 6.70 2.13 -24.16
CA ALA A 73 6.33 3.54 -24.26
C ALA A 73 7.13 4.40 -23.29
N MET A 74 7.59 5.55 -23.79
CA MET A 74 8.37 6.52 -23.03
C MET A 74 7.52 7.70 -22.60
N ASP A 75 7.80 8.26 -21.45
CA ASP A 75 7.27 9.57 -21.05
C ASP A 75 7.92 10.65 -21.93
N ALA A 76 7.14 11.24 -22.83
CA ALA A 76 7.61 12.21 -23.80
C ALA A 76 8.26 13.46 -23.17
N THR A 77 7.94 13.76 -21.91
CA THR A 77 8.48 14.93 -21.21
C THR A 77 9.79 14.66 -20.48
N ARG A 78 10.10 13.40 -20.20
CA ARG A 78 11.23 13.00 -19.34
C ARG A 78 12.24 12.09 -20.04
N GLY A 79 11.93 11.53 -21.20
CA GLY A 79 12.80 10.58 -21.88
C GLY A 79 13.07 9.30 -21.09
N LYS A 80 12.17 8.94 -20.16
CA LYS A 80 12.23 7.74 -19.31
C LYS A 80 11.02 6.86 -19.59
N SER A 81 11.07 5.59 -19.21
CA SER A 81 9.94 4.68 -19.31
C SER A 81 8.70 5.27 -18.66
N LEU A 82 7.55 5.02 -19.24
CA LEU A 82 6.27 5.51 -18.72
C LEU A 82 6.03 4.93 -17.34
N GLN A 83 5.90 5.80 -16.35
CA GLN A 83 5.61 5.38 -14.97
C GLN A 83 4.20 4.80 -14.89
N TRP A 84 4.09 3.52 -14.54
CA TRP A 84 2.81 2.80 -14.50
C TRP A 84 2.42 2.31 -13.10
N ARG A 85 3.38 2.25 -12.16
CA ARG A 85 3.16 1.79 -10.79
C ARG A 85 3.29 2.94 -9.79
N GLY A 86 2.48 2.88 -8.74
CA GLY A 86 2.60 3.74 -7.58
C GLY A 86 3.74 3.30 -6.65
N PRO A 87 3.92 3.97 -5.50
CA PRO A 87 4.97 3.64 -4.55
C PRO A 87 4.90 2.18 -4.08
N VAL A 88 6.02 1.48 -4.19
CA VAL A 88 6.22 0.10 -3.76
C VAL A 88 7.13 0.12 -2.53
N TYR A 89 6.66 -0.43 -1.41
CA TYR A 89 7.46 -0.54 -0.20
C TYR A 89 8.79 -1.24 -0.46
N GLN A 90 9.88 -0.69 0.03
CA GLN A 90 11.23 -1.25 -0.07
C GLN A 90 11.78 -1.66 1.29
N SER A 91 11.88 -0.71 2.20
CA SER A 91 12.44 -0.97 3.52
C SER A 91 11.87 -0.01 4.57
N MET A 92 12.14 -0.33 5.83
CA MET A 92 11.88 0.58 6.94
C MET A 92 13.11 0.72 7.82
N GLU A 93 13.20 1.88 8.47
CA GLU A 93 14.17 2.17 9.51
C GLU A 93 13.44 2.66 10.76
N LYS A 94 13.83 2.11 11.91
CA LYS A 94 13.29 2.51 13.20
C LYS A 94 14.12 3.66 13.77
N GLU A 95 13.45 4.75 14.12
CA GLU A 95 14.09 5.92 14.69
C GLU A 95 13.33 6.40 15.92
N LYS A 96 13.77 5.95 17.09
CA LYS A 96 13.14 6.25 18.40
C LYS A 96 11.66 5.88 18.41
N ASP A 97 10.79 6.88 18.47
CA ASP A 97 9.34 6.81 18.51
C ASP A 97 8.68 6.78 17.11
N ARG A 98 9.49 6.65 16.04
CA ARG A 98 9.04 6.73 14.65
C ARG A 98 9.59 5.61 13.80
N ILE A 99 8.92 5.37 12.68
CA ILE A 99 9.41 4.49 11.62
C ILE A 99 9.48 5.30 10.32
N ARG A 100 10.62 5.24 9.65
CA ARG A 100 10.80 5.77 8.30
C ARG A 100 10.67 4.66 7.29
N ILE A 101 9.91 4.93 6.24
CA ILE A 101 9.62 3.98 5.18
C ILE A 101 10.15 4.51 3.87
N THR A 102 10.91 3.69 3.16
CA THR A 102 11.41 3.97 1.82
C THR A 102 10.68 3.12 0.78
N PHE A 103 10.72 3.58 -0.45
CA PHE A 103 10.05 2.95 -1.57
C PHE A 103 11.04 2.62 -2.68
N GLU A 104 10.69 1.67 -3.54
CA GLU A 104 11.52 1.30 -4.67
C GLU A 104 11.75 2.49 -5.60
N GLU A 105 12.99 2.63 -6.03
CA GLU A 105 13.40 3.69 -6.96
C GLU A 105 12.49 3.74 -8.20
N GLY A 106 12.11 4.94 -8.56
CA GLY A 106 11.24 5.20 -9.69
C GLY A 106 9.75 4.98 -9.43
N SER A 107 9.36 4.34 -8.31
CA SER A 107 7.95 4.21 -7.94
C SER A 107 7.44 5.41 -7.13
N ASP A 108 8.33 6.14 -6.49
CA ASP A 108 8.08 7.18 -5.48
C ASP A 108 8.25 8.61 -6.00
N GLN A 109 8.53 8.83 -7.27
CA GLN A 109 8.76 10.16 -7.83
C GLN A 109 7.55 11.09 -7.59
N GLY A 110 7.77 12.19 -6.87
CA GLY A 110 6.70 13.10 -6.48
C GLY A 110 5.77 12.52 -5.42
N LEU A 111 6.32 11.70 -4.52
CA LEU A 111 5.62 11.10 -3.39
C LEU A 111 4.84 12.17 -2.61
N ARG A 112 3.58 11.90 -2.32
CA ARG A 112 2.73 12.79 -1.54
C ARG A 112 1.64 12.04 -0.79
N LEU A 113 1.19 12.64 0.29
CA LEU A 113 -0.04 12.30 1.01
C LEU A 113 -1.11 13.32 0.64
N GLU A 114 -2.21 12.87 0.05
CA GLU A 114 -3.24 13.78 -0.46
C GLU A 114 -4.20 14.26 0.66
N ARG A 115 -4.46 13.39 1.65
CA ARG A 115 -5.41 13.66 2.73
C ARG A 115 -4.80 13.31 4.09
N ALA A 116 -4.77 14.28 4.97
CA ALA A 116 -4.24 14.08 6.32
C ALA A 116 -5.10 13.13 7.18
N ASP A 117 -6.42 13.14 6.97
CA ASP A 117 -7.42 12.37 7.70
C ASP A 117 -7.62 10.92 7.21
N ALA A 118 -7.11 10.61 6.03
CA ALA A 118 -7.25 9.29 5.40
C ALA A 118 -5.91 8.69 5.01
N ARG A 119 -4.93 8.78 5.90
CA ARG A 119 -3.54 8.35 5.65
C ARG A 119 -3.41 6.85 5.45
N GLY A 120 -4.26 6.06 6.12
CA GLY A 120 -4.27 4.60 6.02
C GLY A 120 -3.06 3.92 6.63
N PHE A 121 -2.30 4.62 7.47
CA PHE A 121 -1.20 4.03 8.20
C PHE A 121 -1.64 3.51 9.56
N TYR A 122 -1.08 2.37 9.93
CA TYR A 122 -1.26 1.71 11.22
C TYR A 122 0.12 1.33 11.76
N ILE A 123 0.32 1.47 13.07
CA ILE A 123 1.60 1.25 13.72
C ILE A 123 1.40 0.40 14.97
N ALA A 124 2.37 -0.45 15.30
CA ALA A 124 2.33 -1.31 16.48
C ALA A 124 3.70 -1.42 17.15
N GLY A 125 3.68 -1.63 18.46
CA GLY A 125 4.83 -2.03 19.27
C GLY A 125 5.02 -3.55 19.28
N GLU A 126 5.88 -4.02 20.21
CA GLU A 126 6.13 -5.45 20.42
C GLU A 126 4.90 -6.23 20.92
N ASP A 127 3.90 -5.54 21.46
CA ASP A 127 2.62 -6.10 21.87
C ASP A 127 1.75 -6.52 20.67
N ARG A 128 2.12 -6.09 19.45
CA ARG A 128 1.43 -6.35 18.18
C ARG A 128 0.01 -5.78 18.12
N ILE A 129 -0.29 -4.79 18.96
CA ILE A 129 -1.56 -4.06 18.92
C ILE A 129 -1.41 -2.89 17.96
N PHE A 130 -2.23 -2.87 16.90
CA PHE A 130 -2.17 -1.79 15.93
C PHE A 130 -3.03 -0.60 16.36
N HIS A 131 -2.46 0.59 16.18
CA HIS A 131 -3.09 1.88 16.36
C HIS A 131 -3.08 2.66 15.06
N HIS A 132 -3.99 3.62 14.92
CA HIS A 132 -3.90 4.58 13.84
C HIS A 132 -2.62 5.41 13.98
N ALA A 133 -1.99 5.70 12.88
CA ALA A 133 -0.74 6.44 12.85
C ALA A 133 -0.86 7.73 12.07
N ASP A 134 -0.14 8.73 12.54
CA ASP A 134 0.18 9.91 11.76
C ASP A 134 1.30 9.59 10.78
N ALA A 135 1.31 10.34 9.67
CA ALA A 135 2.34 10.19 8.67
C ALA A 135 2.65 11.51 7.97
N ARG A 136 3.90 11.68 7.56
CA ARG A 136 4.32 12.80 6.70
C ARG A 136 5.35 12.35 5.69
N VAL A 137 5.38 13.02 4.54
CA VAL A 137 6.43 12.82 3.54
C VAL A 137 7.64 13.68 3.93
N LEU A 138 8.80 13.08 3.88
CA LEU A 138 10.11 13.72 4.03
C LEU A 138 10.90 13.59 2.74
N GLY A 139 11.84 14.49 2.49
CA GLY A 139 12.65 14.48 1.28
C GLY A 139 11.88 15.00 0.06
N GLY A 140 12.29 14.58 -1.12
CA GLY A 140 11.69 15.00 -2.39
C GLY A 140 12.73 15.39 -3.43
N ARG A 141 12.70 16.61 -3.93
CA ARG A 141 13.40 17.02 -5.18
C ARG A 141 14.82 16.46 -5.35
N ASP A 142 15.69 16.60 -4.34
CA ASP A 142 17.11 16.24 -4.42
C ASP A 142 17.54 15.15 -3.41
N VAL A 143 16.60 14.66 -2.61
CA VAL A 143 16.80 13.62 -1.60
C VAL A 143 15.71 12.56 -1.77
N PRO A 144 16.03 11.26 -1.66
CA PRO A 144 15.02 10.21 -1.75
C PRO A 144 13.81 10.52 -0.85
N ALA A 145 12.64 10.40 -1.41
CA ALA A 145 11.41 10.62 -0.66
C ALA A 145 11.14 9.43 0.26
N MET A 146 10.68 9.73 1.47
CA MET A 146 10.32 8.71 2.46
C MET A 146 9.05 9.14 3.20
N VAL A 147 8.43 8.21 3.89
CA VAL A 147 7.32 8.49 4.79
C VAL A 147 7.75 8.22 6.22
N GLU A 148 7.62 9.21 7.08
CA GLU A 148 7.78 9.06 8.52
C GLU A 148 6.41 8.81 9.14
N VAL A 149 6.33 7.77 10.00
CA VAL A 149 5.09 7.27 10.60
C VAL A 149 5.26 7.20 12.11
N TRP A 150 4.27 7.68 12.87
CA TRP A 150 4.29 7.67 14.34
C TRP A 150 2.87 7.62 14.93
N SER A 151 2.80 7.33 16.22
CA SER A 151 1.58 7.48 17.03
C SER A 151 1.97 7.72 18.48
N ASP A 152 1.28 8.64 19.14
CA ASP A 152 1.50 8.91 20.56
C ASP A 152 1.13 7.69 21.44
N ASP A 153 0.23 6.83 20.94
CA ASP A 153 -0.16 5.59 21.60
C ASP A 153 0.91 4.49 21.52
N VAL A 154 1.95 4.67 20.67
CA VAL A 154 2.98 3.66 20.40
C VAL A 154 4.38 4.28 20.51
N PRO A 155 4.90 4.51 21.71
CA PRO A 155 6.17 5.19 21.92
C PRO A 155 7.41 4.40 21.46
N SER A 156 7.26 3.10 21.23
CA SER A 156 8.34 2.22 20.75
C SER A 156 7.85 1.34 19.60
N PRO A 157 7.63 1.92 18.42
CA PRO A 157 7.05 1.19 17.30
C PRO A 157 8.05 0.19 16.70
N VAL A 158 7.52 -0.94 16.21
CA VAL A 158 8.30 -1.99 15.55
C VAL A 158 7.71 -2.42 14.21
N ALA A 159 6.45 -2.09 13.94
CA ALA A 159 5.78 -2.48 12.70
C ALA A 159 4.85 -1.39 12.19
N VAL A 160 4.75 -1.29 10.86
CA VAL A 160 3.81 -0.42 10.16
C VAL A 160 3.05 -1.23 9.13
N ARG A 161 1.75 -0.94 8.97
CA ARG A 161 0.92 -1.40 7.86
C ARG A 161 0.29 -0.21 7.16
N TYR A 162 0.17 -0.29 5.84
CA TYR A 162 -0.45 0.74 5.02
C TYR A 162 -1.60 0.17 4.19
N ALA A 163 -2.74 0.86 4.19
CA ALA A 163 -3.97 0.46 3.49
C ALA A 163 -4.38 -0.99 3.83
N TRP A 164 -4.13 -1.40 5.07
CA TRP A 164 -4.29 -2.77 5.55
C TRP A 164 -5.63 -2.91 6.29
N SER A 165 -6.71 -2.99 5.54
CA SER A 165 -8.05 -3.20 6.09
C SER A 165 -8.98 -3.84 5.05
N ASN A 166 -10.16 -4.31 5.49
CA ASN A 166 -11.18 -4.83 4.58
C ASN A 166 -11.65 -3.77 3.57
N LEU A 167 -11.79 -2.52 4.03
CA LEU A 167 -12.04 -1.35 3.19
C LEU A 167 -10.84 -0.40 3.32
N PRO A 168 -9.78 -0.59 2.52
CA PRO A 168 -8.59 0.20 2.67
C PRO A 168 -8.86 1.67 2.39
N LEU A 169 -8.31 2.51 3.24
CA LEU A 169 -8.12 3.92 2.97
C LEU A 169 -6.62 4.17 2.87
N GLY A 170 -6.24 5.01 1.95
CA GLY A 170 -4.87 5.41 1.78
C GLY A 170 -4.79 6.55 0.79
N SER A 171 -4.01 7.56 1.11
CA SER A 171 -3.82 8.75 0.29
C SER A 171 -2.38 8.91 -0.19
N LEU A 172 -1.54 7.92 0.07
CA LEU A 172 -0.16 7.92 -0.42
C LEU A 172 -0.14 7.59 -1.91
N MET A 173 0.46 8.47 -2.68
CA MET A 173 0.59 8.32 -4.13
C MET A 173 1.86 9.01 -4.63
N ASN A 174 2.21 8.74 -5.87
CA ASN A 174 3.29 9.45 -6.54
C ASN A 174 2.78 10.63 -7.38
N GLY A 175 3.69 11.35 -8.02
CA GLY A 175 3.39 12.52 -8.84
C GLY A 175 2.55 12.25 -10.11
N LYS A 176 2.31 10.99 -10.45
CA LYS A 176 1.43 10.57 -11.55
C LYS A 176 0.06 10.08 -11.03
N GLU A 177 -0.27 10.37 -9.77
CA GLU A 177 -1.53 9.99 -9.12
C GLU A 177 -1.75 8.46 -9.04
N LEU A 178 -0.66 7.72 -9.04
CA LEU A 178 -0.70 6.28 -8.88
C LEU A 178 -0.61 5.96 -7.38
N PRO A 179 -1.61 5.29 -6.80
CA PRO A 179 -1.63 4.99 -5.37
C PRO A 179 -0.58 3.96 -4.99
N ALA A 180 -0.05 4.10 -3.78
CA ALA A 180 0.86 3.12 -3.20
C ALA A 180 0.18 1.76 -3.02
N TYR A 181 0.95 0.70 -3.21
CA TYR A 181 0.47 -0.65 -2.91
C TYR A 181 0.29 -0.83 -1.41
N PRO A 182 -0.79 -1.49 -0.97
CA PRO A 182 -0.91 -1.93 0.42
C PRO A 182 0.28 -2.79 0.83
N PHE A 183 0.81 -2.54 2.02
CA PHE A 183 1.93 -3.31 2.53
C PHE A 183 1.88 -3.47 4.05
N ARG A 184 2.67 -4.41 4.55
CA ARG A 184 3.05 -4.54 5.95
C ARG A 184 4.55 -4.72 6.06
N THR A 185 5.14 -4.24 7.15
CA THR A 185 6.56 -4.39 7.44
C THR A 185 6.85 -5.59 8.34
N ASP A 186 5.81 -6.11 9.00
CA ASP A 186 5.88 -7.26 9.88
C ASP A 186 5.74 -8.58 9.13
N LYS A 187 6.22 -9.65 9.75
CA LYS A 187 6.04 -11.04 9.32
C LYS A 187 5.19 -11.83 10.31
N TRP A 188 4.39 -11.15 11.12
CA TRP A 188 3.55 -11.82 12.10
C TRP A 188 2.49 -12.67 11.42
N PRO A 189 2.14 -13.84 11.99
CA PRO A 189 1.08 -14.67 11.45
C PRO A 189 -0.23 -13.90 11.33
N LEU A 190 -0.88 -13.99 10.19
CA LEU A 190 -2.20 -13.42 9.98
C LEU A 190 -3.25 -14.46 10.39
N LYS A 191 -4.16 -14.08 11.28
CA LYS A 191 -5.29 -14.92 11.70
C LYS A 191 -6.54 -14.39 11.01
N PRO A 192 -7.06 -15.07 9.98
CA PRO A 192 -8.31 -14.66 9.34
C PRO A 192 -9.43 -14.55 10.37
N HIS A 193 -10.28 -13.56 10.22
CA HIS A 193 -11.34 -13.25 11.19
C HIS A 193 -12.41 -14.35 11.29
N TYR A 194 -12.59 -15.14 10.26
CA TYR A 194 -13.58 -16.22 10.23
C TYR A 194 -12.99 -17.51 10.76
N GLY A 195 -13.10 -17.71 12.09
CA GLY A 195 -12.83 -18.99 12.72
C GLY A 195 -11.43 -19.53 12.48
N GLU A 196 -11.28 -20.79 12.58
CA GLU A 196 -10.04 -21.52 12.50
C GLU A 196 -9.13 -21.08 11.34
N ALA A 197 -7.88 -20.88 11.62
CA ALA A 197 -6.88 -20.45 10.66
C ALA A 197 -6.79 -21.44 9.49
N LEU A 198 -7.51 -21.15 8.43
CA LEU A 198 -7.50 -21.98 7.21
C LEU A 198 -6.26 -21.72 6.35
N TYR A 199 -5.48 -20.67 6.64
CA TYR A 199 -4.32 -20.30 5.86
C TYR A 199 -3.21 -19.77 6.76
N GLU A 200 -2.13 -20.51 6.86
CA GLU A 200 -0.84 -19.94 7.22
C GLU A 200 -0.26 -19.30 5.97
N VAL A 201 -0.14 -18.00 5.95
CA VAL A 201 0.70 -17.33 4.95
C VAL A 201 2.13 -17.54 5.39
N SER A 202 2.78 -18.51 4.78
CA SER A 202 4.21 -18.74 5.01
C SER A 202 5.01 -17.48 4.67
N PRO A 203 6.07 -17.20 5.44
CA PRO A 203 6.89 -16.01 5.27
C PRO A 203 7.56 -15.91 3.91
#